data_bbb0b7d72aa49779dbe816647155aa73
#
_entry.id   bbb0b7d72aa49779dbe816647155aa73
#
_cell.length_a   1.000
_cell.length_b   1.000
_cell.length_c   1.000
_cell.angle_alpha   90.00
_cell.angle_beta   90.00
_cell.angle_gamma   90.00
#
_symmetry.space_group_name_H-M   'P 1'
#
loop_
_entity.id
_entity.type
_entity.pdbx_description
1 polymer ?
#
loop_
_entity_poly.entity_id
_entity_poly.type
_entity_poly.pdbx_seq_one_letter_code
_entity_poly.pdbx_strand_id
1 'polypeptide(L)'
;MTSQPSRPPWSAGSADTGEADPRVAAALAAYASGTGGSADVVAALAVSRLLVPVVAVLDEAGESADGNRTDKASHMATVTTTGRDGRRGLLAFTCTESMSRWRARARPVPVSTRDAAEAALADGTEAVVVDLAGPVVFSIEAPDLRALAAGWPALGADPRRPIGPEGHGWRSGIGRLIRRVRR
;
A
#
# COMPACT_ATOMS: atom_id res chain seq x y z
N MET A 1 9.37 -36.16 -15.58
CA MET A 1 8.57 -35.61 -14.46
C MET A 1 8.88 -34.12 -14.37
N THR A 2 8.02 -33.30 -14.97
CA THR A 2 8.22 -31.86 -15.09
C THR A 2 7.54 -31.20 -13.88
N SER A 3 8.32 -30.73 -12.91
CA SER A 3 7.78 -29.99 -11.76
C SER A 3 7.26 -28.65 -12.26
N GLN A 4 5.94 -28.47 -12.20
CA GLN A 4 5.33 -27.15 -12.40
C GLN A 4 5.77 -26.23 -11.25
N PRO A 5 6.18 -24.98 -11.54
CA PRO A 5 6.44 -24.01 -10.50
C PRO A 5 5.16 -23.73 -9.72
N SER A 6 5.26 -23.83 -8.40
CA SER A 6 4.15 -23.58 -7.48
C SER A 6 3.64 -22.15 -7.67
N ARG A 7 2.38 -22.04 -8.08
CA ARG A 7 1.69 -20.75 -8.24
C ARG A 7 1.60 -20.04 -6.90
N PRO A 8 2.02 -18.79 -6.79
CA PRO A 8 1.97 -18.07 -5.52
C PRO A 8 0.52 -17.91 -5.01
N PRO A 9 0.30 -17.92 -3.68
CA PRO A 9 -1.04 -17.98 -3.08
C PRO A 9 -1.97 -16.82 -3.44
N TRP A 10 -1.45 -15.69 -3.91
CA TRP A 10 -2.25 -14.53 -4.35
C TRP A 10 -2.81 -14.65 -5.79
N SER A 11 -2.57 -15.74 -6.49
CA SER A 11 -3.01 -15.92 -7.88
C SER A 11 -4.37 -16.61 -8.04
N ALA A 12 -5.08 -16.89 -6.96
CA ALA A 12 -6.38 -17.56 -6.95
C ALA A 12 -7.45 -16.65 -6.33
N GLY A 13 -7.92 -15.67 -7.07
CA GLY A 13 -9.06 -14.86 -6.65
C GLY A 13 -9.77 -14.31 -7.87
N SER A 14 -11.10 -14.26 -7.83
CA SER A 14 -11.97 -13.63 -8.82
C SER A 14 -11.34 -12.39 -9.43
N ALA A 15 -11.56 -12.16 -10.72
CA ALA A 15 -11.03 -11.01 -11.43
C ALA A 15 -11.34 -9.72 -10.65
N ASP A 16 -10.33 -9.15 -9.98
CA ASP A 16 -10.45 -7.86 -9.30
C ASP A 16 -10.77 -6.82 -10.37
N THR A 17 -11.91 -6.16 -10.26
CA THR A 17 -12.34 -5.14 -11.22
C THR A 17 -11.51 -3.87 -11.16
N GLY A 18 -10.69 -3.72 -10.10
CA GLY A 18 -9.92 -2.51 -9.87
C GLY A 18 -10.73 -1.34 -9.29
N GLU A 19 -12.01 -1.55 -8.98
CA GLU A 19 -12.88 -0.55 -8.36
C GLU A 19 -12.67 -0.49 -6.85
N ALA A 20 -12.96 0.65 -6.23
CA ALA A 20 -12.92 0.77 -4.78
C ALA A 20 -14.09 0.01 -4.12
N ASP A 21 -13.85 -0.61 -2.98
CA ASP A 21 -14.95 -1.13 -2.15
C ASP A 21 -15.86 0.03 -1.74
N PRO A 22 -17.18 -0.05 -2.01
CA PRO A 22 -18.11 1.04 -1.69
C PRO A 22 -18.10 1.45 -0.21
N ARG A 23 -17.85 0.50 0.71
CA ARG A 23 -17.74 0.80 2.14
C ARG A 23 -16.50 1.63 2.45
N VAL A 24 -15.37 1.32 1.82
CA VAL A 24 -14.14 2.11 1.96
C VAL A 24 -14.33 3.50 1.37
N ALA A 25 -14.93 3.60 0.19
CA ALA A 25 -15.20 4.88 -0.45
C ALA A 25 -16.12 5.77 0.42
N ALA A 26 -17.19 5.20 0.99
CA ALA A 26 -18.10 5.91 1.89
C ALA A 26 -17.39 6.36 3.19
N ALA A 27 -16.57 5.49 3.80
CA ALA A 27 -15.84 5.83 5.01
C ALA A 27 -14.81 6.94 4.77
N LEU A 28 -14.07 6.90 3.65
CA LEU A 28 -13.14 7.97 3.25
C LEU A 28 -13.87 9.30 3.00
N ALA A 29 -15.02 9.27 2.34
CA ALA A 29 -15.84 10.47 2.10
C ALA A 29 -16.35 11.08 3.42
N ALA A 30 -16.84 10.25 4.34
CA ALA A 30 -17.27 10.68 5.67
C ALA A 30 -16.11 11.27 6.49
N TYR A 31 -14.93 10.64 6.42
CA TYR A 31 -13.71 11.16 7.05
C TYR A 31 -13.31 12.53 6.49
N ALA A 32 -13.34 12.69 5.16
CA ALA A 32 -12.98 13.95 4.51
C ALA A 32 -13.94 15.09 4.85
N SER A 33 -15.25 14.79 5.00
CA SER A 33 -16.28 15.76 5.39
C SER A 33 -16.35 16.04 6.90
N GLY A 34 -15.59 15.28 7.71
CA GLY A 34 -15.63 15.39 9.18
C GLY A 34 -16.86 14.77 9.84
N THR A 35 -17.65 13.99 9.07
CA THR A 35 -18.84 13.26 9.59
C THR A 35 -18.53 11.84 10.06
N GLY A 36 -17.31 11.33 9.78
CA GLY A 36 -16.80 10.05 10.22
C GLY A 36 -15.37 10.16 10.75
N GLY A 37 -14.95 9.16 11.53
CA GLY A 37 -13.63 9.10 12.14
C GLY A 37 -12.62 8.24 11.36
N SER A 38 -11.33 8.35 11.75
CA SER A 38 -10.27 7.48 11.23
C SER A 38 -10.54 6.00 11.53
N ALA A 39 -11.16 5.70 12.69
CA ALA A 39 -11.54 4.34 13.08
C ALA A 39 -12.50 3.69 12.09
N ASP A 40 -13.45 4.44 11.54
CA ASP A 40 -14.41 3.95 10.55
C ASP A 40 -13.70 3.58 9.25
N VAL A 41 -12.71 4.38 8.84
CA VAL A 41 -11.89 4.10 7.65
C VAL A 41 -11.06 2.83 7.86
N VAL A 42 -10.38 2.72 9.02
CA VAL A 42 -9.58 1.53 9.34
C VAL A 42 -10.45 0.27 9.40
N ALA A 43 -11.65 0.36 9.99
CA ALA A 43 -12.59 -0.76 10.06
C ALA A 43 -13.06 -1.20 8.66
N ALA A 44 -13.36 -0.25 7.77
CA ALA A 44 -13.73 -0.56 6.39
C ALA A 44 -12.56 -1.19 5.61
N LEU A 45 -11.35 -0.67 5.79
CA LEU A 45 -10.14 -1.19 5.15
C LEU A 45 -9.79 -2.59 5.65
N ALA A 46 -9.99 -2.89 6.94
CA ALA A 46 -9.65 -4.19 7.54
C ALA A 46 -10.28 -5.40 6.84
N VAL A 47 -11.45 -5.21 6.25
CA VAL A 47 -12.21 -6.27 5.55
C VAL A 47 -12.18 -6.12 4.02
N SER A 48 -11.32 -5.25 3.52
CA SER A 48 -11.21 -4.90 2.12
C SER A 48 -9.83 -5.31 1.57
N ARG A 49 -9.65 -5.15 0.27
CA ARG A 49 -8.34 -5.27 -0.38
C ARG A 49 -7.77 -3.90 -0.72
N LEU A 50 -6.46 -3.85 -0.86
CA LEU A 50 -5.73 -2.71 -1.39
C LEU A 50 -5.00 -3.12 -2.67
N LEU A 51 -4.73 -2.16 -3.54
CA LEU A 51 -3.88 -2.31 -4.71
C LEU A 51 -2.49 -1.75 -4.37
N VAL A 52 -1.51 -2.63 -4.26
CA VAL A 52 -0.12 -2.21 -4.08
C VAL A 52 0.50 -2.01 -5.46
N PRO A 53 1.07 -0.82 -5.75
CA PRO A 53 1.70 -0.57 -7.03
C PRO A 53 3.02 -1.31 -7.12
N VAL A 54 3.22 -2.01 -8.23
CA VAL A 54 4.49 -2.63 -8.56
C VAL A 54 5.05 -1.94 -9.79
N VAL A 55 6.31 -1.55 -9.72
CA VAL A 55 7.02 -0.90 -10.81
C VAL A 55 8.21 -1.75 -11.24
N ALA A 56 8.42 -1.86 -12.55
CA ALA A 56 9.62 -2.45 -13.07
C ALA A 56 10.80 -1.52 -12.78
N VAL A 57 11.80 -2.04 -12.12
CA VAL A 57 13.08 -1.35 -11.91
C VAL A 57 14.08 -1.98 -12.86
N LEU A 58 14.64 -1.14 -13.72
CA LEU A 58 15.79 -1.54 -14.52
C LEU A 58 17.03 -1.34 -13.65
N ASP A 59 17.77 -2.40 -13.38
CA ASP A 59 19.09 -2.27 -12.81
C ASP A 59 19.95 -1.50 -13.83
N GLU A 60 20.50 -0.37 -13.42
CA GLU A 60 21.53 0.29 -14.22
C GLU A 60 22.67 -0.68 -14.32
N ALA A 61 23.01 -1.09 -15.57
CA ALA A 61 24.11 -1.97 -15.84
C ALA A 61 25.38 -1.36 -15.27
N GLY A 62 25.92 -1.95 -14.21
CA GLY A 62 27.32 -1.76 -13.87
C GLY A 62 28.12 -2.22 -15.08
N GLU A 63 28.96 -1.35 -15.65
CA GLU A 63 29.95 -1.74 -16.64
C GLU A 63 30.85 -2.77 -15.99
N SER A 64 30.60 -4.03 -16.30
CA SER A 64 31.58 -5.08 -16.04
C SER A 64 32.73 -4.86 -17.02
N ALA A 65 33.95 -4.77 -16.50
CA ALA A 65 35.19 -4.55 -17.24
C ALA A 65 35.48 -5.59 -18.35
N ASP A 66 34.58 -6.56 -18.56
CA ASP A 66 34.76 -7.69 -19.49
C ASP A 66 33.85 -7.67 -20.73
N GLY A 67 33.21 -6.53 -21.06
CA GLY A 67 32.55 -6.38 -22.36
C GLY A 67 31.39 -7.32 -22.66
N ASN A 68 30.91 -8.12 -21.73
CA ASN A 68 29.80 -9.02 -21.91
C ASN A 68 28.50 -8.31 -21.49
N ARG A 69 27.58 -8.10 -22.42
CA ARG A 69 26.22 -7.59 -22.16
C ARG A 69 25.51 -8.57 -21.25
N THR A 70 25.56 -8.34 -19.97
CA THR A 70 24.70 -9.05 -19.04
C THR A 70 23.26 -8.59 -19.28
N ASP A 71 22.34 -9.52 -19.49
CA ASP A 71 20.91 -9.24 -19.64
C ASP A 71 20.46 -8.32 -18.52
N LYS A 72 19.82 -7.20 -18.92
CA LYS A 72 19.24 -6.25 -17.97
C LYS A 72 18.19 -6.98 -17.14
N ALA A 73 18.57 -7.40 -15.95
CA ALA A 73 17.62 -7.95 -15.00
C ALA A 73 16.67 -6.85 -14.57
N SER A 74 15.41 -6.95 -14.98
CA SER A 74 14.36 -6.11 -14.44
C SER A 74 13.66 -6.87 -13.33
N HIS A 75 13.57 -6.29 -12.15
CA HIS A 75 12.80 -6.85 -11.05
C HIS A 75 11.62 -5.95 -10.70
N MET A 76 10.58 -6.59 -10.18
CA MET A 76 9.37 -5.89 -9.74
C MET A 76 9.54 -5.50 -8.27
N ALA A 77 9.36 -4.22 -7.96
CA ALA A 77 9.48 -3.71 -6.60
C ALA A 77 8.22 -3.00 -6.15
N THR A 78 7.87 -3.17 -4.88
CA THR A 78 6.85 -2.36 -4.19
C THR A 78 7.35 -0.94 -4.00
N VAL A 79 6.43 0.01 -3.93
CA VAL A 79 6.78 1.43 -3.83
C VAL A 79 6.55 1.94 -2.43
N THR A 80 7.57 2.55 -1.85
CA THR A 80 7.46 3.31 -0.61
C THR A 80 7.53 4.80 -0.89
N THR A 81 6.87 5.60 -0.06
CA THR A 81 6.95 7.05 -0.06
C THR A 81 7.54 7.54 1.26
N THR A 82 8.13 8.74 1.24
CA THR A 82 8.66 9.36 2.46
C THR A 82 7.89 10.64 2.74
N GLY A 83 7.36 10.74 3.96
CA GLY A 83 6.68 11.93 4.46
C GLY A 83 7.64 13.09 4.69
N ARG A 84 7.09 14.27 4.94
CA ARG A 84 7.91 15.47 5.27
C ARG A 84 8.68 15.33 6.57
N ASP A 85 8.17 14.53 7.48
CA ASP A 85 8.77 14.17 8.76
C ASP A 85 9.86 13.09 8.66
N GLY A 86 10.16 12.63 7.44
CA GLY A 86 11.15 11.61 7.17
C GLY A 86 10.64 10.16 7.33
N ARG A 87 9.43 9.96 7.86
CA ARG A 87 8.84 8.61 8.01
C ARG A 87 8.54 8.00 6.65
N ARG A 88 8.74 6.69 6.57
CA ARG A 88 8.50 5.92 5.36
C ARG A 88 7.16 5.18 5.45
N GLY A 89 6.43 5.16 4.35
CA GLY A 89 5.18 4.41 4.23
C GLY A 89 5.11 3.58 2.96
N LEU A 90 4.52 2.38 3.05
CA LEU A 90 4.17 1.58 1.89
C LEU A 90 3.02 2.29 1.15
N LEU A 91 3.14 2.43 -0.16
CA LEU A 91 2.10 3.05 -0.97
C LEU A 91 1.06 2.00 -1.38
N ALA A 92 -0.21 2.34 -1.20
CA ALA A 92 -1.34 1.50 -1.60
C ALA A 92 -2.50 2.36 -2.15
N PHE A 93 -3.43 1.73 -2.87
CA PHE A 93 -4.57 2.42 -3.48
C PHE A 93 -5.85 1.61 -3.30
N THR A 94 -6.98 2.30 -3.21
CA THR A 94 -8.29 1.65 -3.13
C THR A 94 -8.79 1.19 -4.50
N CYS A 95 -8.39 1.90 -5.57
CA CYS A 95 -8.81 1.59 -6.94
C CYS A 95 -7.72 1.89 -7.97
N THR A 96 -7.90 1.34 -9.17
CA THR A 96 -7.00 1.56 -10.30
C THR A 96 -6.98 3.01 -10.77
N GLU A 97 -8.08 3.75 -10.61
CA GLU A 97 -8.14 5.15 -11.00
C GLU A 97 -7.21 6.01 -10.14
N SER A 98 -7.28 5.89 -8.81
CA SER A 98 -6.39 6.63 -7.89
C SER A 98 -4.92 6.27 -8.11
N MET A 99 -4.63 4.99 -8.40
CA MET A 99 -3.29 4.55 -8.74
C MET A 99 -2.81 5.11 -10.08
N SER A 100 -3.66 5.13 -11.11
CA SER A 100 -3.30 5.65 -12.44
C SER A 100 -3.02 7.16 -12.41
N ARG A 101 -3.75 7.91 -11.58
CA ARG A 101 -3.47 9.34 -11.34
C ARG A 101 -2.10 9.56 -10.72
N TRP A 102 -1.66 8.64 -9.86
CA TRP A 102 -0.31 8.69 -9.31
C TRP A 102 0.73 8.29 -10.35
N ARG A 103 0.51 7.18 -11.05
CA ARG A 103 1.41 6.69 -12.09
C ARG A 103 0.69 5.76 -13.08
N ALA A 104 0.48 6.23 -14.31
CA ALA A 104 -0.25 5.50 -15.34
C ALA A 104 0.33 4.12 -15.71
N ARG A 105 1.63 3.92 -15.51
CA ARG A 105 2.33 2.65 -15.83
C ARG A 105 2.53 1.74 -14.61
N ALA A 106 2.03 2.09 -13.45
CA ALA A 106 2.09 1.20 -12.29
C ALA A 106 1.17 0.00 -12.51
N ARG A 107 1.62 -1.18 -12.11
CA ARG A 107 0.80 -2.40 -12.18
C ARG A 107 0.16 -2.64 -10.81
N PRO A 108 -1.16 -2.81 -10.73
CA PRO A 108 -1.85 -3.13 -9.50
C PRO A 108 -1.60 -4.59 -9.11
N VAL A 109 -1.25 -4.80 -7.85
CA VAL A 109 -1.29 -6.12 -7.21
C VAL A 109 -2.32 -6.06 -6.10
N PRO A 110 -3.47 -6.75 -6.25
CA PRO A 110 -4.47 -6.79 -5.19
C PRO A 110 -3.96 -7.66 -4.03
N VAL A 111 -4.01 -7.11 -2.84
CA VAL A 111 -3.63 -7.79 -1.59
C VAL A 111 -4.66 -7.48 -0.51
N SER A 112 -4.83 -8.34 0.49
CA SER A 112 -5.63 -7.97 1.65
C SER A 112 -4.98 -6.79 2.39
N THR A 113 -5.77 -5.98 3.08
CA THR A 113 -5.21 -4.89 3.90
C THR A 113 -4.28 -5.43 4.98
N ARG A 114 -4.56 -6.64 5.48
CA ARG A 114 -3.67 -7.35 6.42
C ARG A 114 -2.30 -7.63 5.78
N ASP A 115 -2.27 -8.23 4.59
CA ASP A 115 -1.00 -8.57 3.93
C ASP A 115 -0.20 -7.30 3.60
N ALA A 116 -0.89 -6.21 3.21
CA ALA A 116 -0.26 -4.91 3.01
C ALA A 116 0.37 -4.36 4.30
N ALA A 117 -0.32 -4.52 5.44
CA ALA A 117 0.19 -4.10 6.73
C ALA A 117 1.38 -4.97 7.19
N GLU A 118 1.33 -6.29 7.00
CA GLU A 118 2.44 -7.21 7.28
C GLU A 118 3.66 -6.87 6.42
N ALA A 119 3.47 -6.63 5.12
CA ALA A 119 4.55 -6.24 4.20
C ALA A 119 5.17 -4.90 4.60
N ALA A 120 4.35 -3.91 4.96
CA ALA A 120 4.83 -2.61 5.43
C ALA A 120 5.74 -2.74 6.67
N LEU A 121 5.32 -3.53 7.65
CA LEU A 121 6.11 -3.77 8.86
C LEU A 121 7.40 -4.54 8.56
N ALA A 122 7.34 -5.56 7.69
CA ALA A 122 8.51 -6.34 7.28
C ALA A 122 9.55 -5.48 6.54
N ASP A 123 9.11 -4.51 5.74
CA ASP A 123 9.97 -3.54 5.05
C ASP A 123 10.49 -2.42 5.96
N GLY A 124 10.13 -2.44 7.24
CA GLY A 124 10.50 -1.42 8.22
C GLY A 124 9.91 -0.05 7.87
N THR A 125 8.72 -0.02 7.26
CA THR A 125 7.95 1.21 7.08
C THR A 125 7.02 1.43 8.28
N GLU A 126 6.68 2.69 8.53
CA GLU A 126 5.95 3.11 9.72
C GLU A 126 4.46 3.31 9.44
N ALA A 127 4.08 3.26 8.16
CA ALA A 127 2.71 3.48 7.72
C ALA A 127 2.39 2.75 6.41
N VAL A 128 1.09 2.60 6.12
CA VAL A 128 0.56 2.38 4.77
C VAL A 128 -0.16 3.65 4.34
N VAL A 129 0.29 4.26 3.25
CA VAL A 129 -0.30 5.48 2.68
C VAL A 129 -1.27 5.08 1.58
N VAL A 130 -2.54 5.38 1.80
CA VAL A 130 -3.64 5.01 0.92
C VAL A 130 -4.04 6.21 0.06
N ASP A 131 -4.18 5.99 -1.25
CA ASP A 131 -4.69 6.96 -2.23
C ASP A 131 -3.94 8.30 -2.25
N LEU A 132 -2.60 8.26 -2.31
CA LEU A 132 -1.75 9.46 -2.34
C LEU A 132 -2.14 10.47 -3.44
N ALA A 133 -2.69 10.01 -4.55
CA ALA A 133 -3.21 10.85 -5.65
C ALA A 133 -4.73 10.77 -5.79
N GLY A 134 -5.42 10.24 -4.80
CA GLY A 134 -6.87 10.16 -4.73
C GLY A 134 -7.51 11.45 -4.20
N PRO A 135 -8.84 11.50 -4.16
CA PRO A 135 -9.57 12.63 -3.59
C PRO A 135 -9.35 12.78 -2.08
N VAL A 136 -9.10 11.66 -1.39
CA VAL A 136 -8.81 11.61 0.05
C VAL A 136 -7.57 10.78 0.27
N VAL A 137 -6.54 11.38 0.84
CA VAL A 137 -5.33 10.67 1.27
C VAL A 137 -5.53 10.21 2.70
N PHE A 138 -5.29 8.93 2.97
CA PHE A 138 -5.38 8.35 4.30
C PHE A 138 -4.09 7.62 4.67
N SER A 139 -3.65 7.75 5.92
CA SER A 139 -2.47 7.04 6.42
C SER A 139 -2.88 6.09 7.54
N ILE A 140 -2.51 4.82 7.38
CA ILE A 140 -2.64 3.81 8.44
C ILE A 140 -1.30 3.78 9.15
N GLU A 141 -1.25 4.31 10.37
CA GLU A 141 -0.04 4.39 11.19
C GLU A 141 -0.12 3.41 12.37
N ALA A 142 0.98 3.24 13.11
CA ALA A 142 0.93 2.54 14.38
C ALA A 142 0.05 3.34 15.39
N PRO A 143 -0.85 2.68 16.19
CA PRO A 143 -0.97 1.24 16.44
C PRO A 143 -1.82 0.47 15.42
N ASP A 144 -2.63 1.14 14.58
CA ASP A 144 -3.59 0.51 13.67
C ASP A 144 -2.91 -0.43 12.68
N LEU A 145 -1.75 -0.02 12.16
CA LEU A 145 -0.96 -0.83 11.26
C LEU A 145 -0.60 -2.20 11.88
N ARG A 146 -0.20 -2.19 13.16
CA ARG A 146 0.13 -3.44 13.88
C ARG A 146 -1.11 -4.27 14.18
N ALA A 147 -2.23 -3.61 14.49
CA ALA A 147 -3.50 -4.30 14.73
C ALA A 147 -3.99 -5.00 13.46
N LEU A 148 -3.94 -4.34 12.31
CA LEU A 148 -4.31 -4.92 11.02
C LEU A 148 -3.41 -6.11 10.64
N ALA A 149 -2.10 -5.99 10.80
CA ALA A 149 -1.15 -7.06 10.57
C ALA A 149 -1.43 -8.27 11.49
N ALA A 150 -1.81 -8.03 12.74
CA ALA A 150 -2.21 -9.07 13.68
C ALA A 150 -3.59 -9.69 13.38
N GLY A 151 -4.30 -9.22 12.34
CA GLY A 151 -5.61 -9.76 11.95
C GLY A 151 -6.80 -9.10 12.66
N TRP A 152 -6.67 -7.84 13.10
CA TRP A 152 -7.82 -7.07 13.55
C TRP A 152 -8.87 -6.96 12.42
N PRO A 153 -10.19 -7.16 12.62
CA PRO A 153 -10.89 -7.22 13.92
C PRO A 153 -11.10 -8.63 14.51
N ALA A 154 -10.46 -9.66 13.99
CA ALA A 154 -10.65 -11.05 14.45
C ALA A 154 -10.28 -11.28 15.93
N LEU A 155 -9.54 -10.36 16.53
CA LEU A 155 -9.11 -10.42 17.94
C LEU A 155 -10.11 -9.78 18.92
N GLY A 156 -11.36 -9.50 18.51
CA GLY A 156 -12.38 -8.96 19.41
C GLY A 156 -12.12 -7.53 19.88
N ALA A 157 -11.38 -6.76 19.10
CA ALA A 157 -11.19 -5.34 19.39
C ALA A 157 -12.53 -4.59 19.29
N ASP A 158 -12.91 -3.91 20.37
CA ASP A 158 -14.10 -3.07 20.43
C ASP A 158 -13.98 -1.95 19.36
N PRO A 159 -14.88 -1.90 18.35
CA PRO A 159 -14.84 -0.84 17.34
C PRO A 159 -15.08 0.56 17.92
N ARG A 160 -15.45 0.66 19.18
CA ARG A 160 -15.70 1.91 19.90
C ARG A 160 -14.50 2.41 20.69
N ARG A 161 -13.39 1.67 20.73
CA ARG A 161 -12.18 2.14 21.41
C ARG A 161 -11.58 3.29 20.59
N PRO A 162 -11.52 4.53 21.12
CA PRO A 162 -10.94 5.64 20.41
C PRO A 162 -9.46 5.34 20.13
N ILE A 163 -9.13 5.23 18.86
CA ILE A 163 -7.76 5.21 18.39
C ILE A 163 -7.27 6.65 18.53
N GLY A 164 -6.17 6.83 19.27
CA GLY A 164 -5.71 8.14 19.70
C GLY A 164 -5.60 9.20 18.59
N PRO A 165 -5.79 10.47 18.93
CA PRO A 165 -5.93 11.57 17.97
C PRO A 165 -4.59 12.15 17.57
N GLU A 166 -3.75 11.49 16.81
CA GLU A 166 -2.51 12.13 16.31
C GLU A 166 -2.05 11.60 14.94
N GLY A 167 -2.89 11.78 13.92
CA GLY A 167 -2.52 11.48 12.53
C GLY A 167 -2.36 12.75 11.67
N HIS A 168 -1.46 13.68 12.02
CA HIS A 168 -1.33 14.96 11.30
C HIS A 168 -0.11 15.09 10.39
N GLY A 169 0.71 14.04 10.22
CA GLY A 169 1.98 14.13 9.47
C GLY A 169 1.88 14.17 7.94
N TRP A 170 0.78 13.69 7.35
CA TRP A 170 0.67 13.53 5.89
C TRP A 170 -0.23 14.57 5.21
N ARG A 171 -0.83 15.50 5.94
CA ARG A 171 -1.64 16.58 5.37
C ARG A 171 -0.76 17.59 4.65
N SER A 172 -0.98 17.68 3.34
CA SER A 172 -0.52 18.73 2.42
C SER A 172 0.99 18.81 2.20
N GLY A 173 1.47 18.04 1.27
CA GLY A 173 2.76 18.28 0.66
C GLY A 173 3.23 17.13 -0.18
N ILE A 174 3.14 17.29 -1.48
CA ILE A 174 3.80 16.44 -2.45
C ILE A 174 5.30 16.47 -2.12
N GLY A 175 5.70 15.55 -1.23
CA GLY A 175 7.10 15.30 -0.92
C GLY A 175 7.75 14.65 -2.15
N ARG A 176 8.96 15.06 -2.47
CA ARG A 176 9.76 14.48 -3.53
C ARG A 176 9.80 12.97 -3.40
N LEU A 177 9.32 12.26 -4.43
CA LEU A 177 9.35 10.81 -4.55
C LEU A 177 10.82 10.35 -4.61
N ILE A 178 11.38 9.98 -3.47
CA ILE A 178 12.72 9.39 -3.43
C ILE A 178 12.54 7.89 -3.63
N ARG A 179 12.91 7.40 -4.80
CA ARG A 179 13.03 5.98 -5.09
C ARG A 179 14.15 5.40 -4.23
N ARG A 180 13.82 4.54 -3.32
CA ARG A 180 14.80 3.63 -2.75
C ARG A 180 14.36 2.21 -3.07
N VAL A 181 15.01 1.64 -4.06
CA VAL A 181 14.89 0.21 -4.38
C VAL A 181 15.81 -0.52 -3.42
N ARG A 182 15.28 -1.45 -2.64
CA ARG A 182 16.11 -2.38 -1.86
C ARG A 182 16.47 -3.57 -2.72
N ARG A 183 17.73 -3.95 -2.63
CA ARG A 183 18.28 -5.22 -3.11
C ARG A 183 17.81 -6.36 -2.23
#